data_9c0a93d373139ed79492a74e06ba27c0
#
_entry.id   9c0a93d373139ed79492a74e06ba27c0
#
_cell.length_a   1.000
_cell.length_b   1.000
_cell.length_c   1.000
_cell.angle_alpha   90.00
_cell.angle_beta   90.00
_cell.angle_gamma   90.00
#
_symmetry.space_group_name_H-M   'P 1'
#
loop_
_entity.id
_entity.type
_entity.pdbx_description
1 polymer ?
#
loop_
_entity_poly.entity_id
_entity_poly.type
_entity_poly.pdbx_seq_one_letter_code
_entity_poly.pdbx_strand_id
1 'polypeptide(L)'
;METQTVENDPSVSPPGAKPTLIDAATQTYHFHGGICRQLSKVAPPWRIGEEFPHHVAIDYQTLSLAADVKAFGIVPGLMPSGNPRSGWGQDIVEMILGPSVLNDWREKFAWEAVFEQPAWAQKTPSYKFSESFVSRTDNGKSIVLSNAELKTGVYCDIEDPETWPNPRCHGFVFLEADEVAAFVISYDGLIKLDEVVRSIIQQARAVRTTCPTGSKAP
;
A
#
# COMPACT_ATOMS: atom_id res chain seq x y z
N MET A 1 22.28 5.14 42.04
CA MET A 1 21.65 4.23 41.05
C MET A 1 20.23 4.72 40.88
N GLU A 2 20.00 5.58 39.89
CA GLU A 2 18.66 6.06 39.56
C GLU A 2 17.99 5.06 38.64
N THR A 3 16.91 4.48 39.12
CA THR A 3 16.00 3.63 38.34
C THR A 3 15.20 4.56 37.42
N GLN A 4 15.54 4.60 36.13
CA GLN A 4 14.66 5.21 35.14
C GLN A 4 13.39 4.37 35.03
N THR A 5 12.30 4.91 35.53
CA THR A 5 10.95 4.44 35.20
C THR A 5 10.69 4.79 33.75
N VAL A 6 10.64 3.76 32.88
CA VAL A 6 10.14 3.91 31.51
C VAL A 6 8.66 4.27 31.64
N GLU A 7 8.32 5.53 31.42
CA GLU A 7 6.94 5.96 31.22
C GLU A 7 6.41 5.20 30.00
N ASN A 8 5.42 4.37 30.20
CA ASN A 8 4.68 3.75 29.10
C ASN A 8 3.94 4.88 28.36
N ASP A 9 4.42 5.20 27.18
CA ASP A 9 3.71 6.10 26.26
C ASP A 9 2.39 5.41 25.87
N PRO A 10 1.23 5.96 26.24
CA PRO A 10 -0.07 5.35 25.96
C PRO A 10 -0.41 5.35 24.46
N SER A 11 0.42 5.96 23.61
CA SER A 11 0.25 5.96 22.14
C SER A 11 0.84 4.73 21.47
N VAL A 12 1.66 3.94 22.17
CA VAL A 12 2.29 2.74 21.60
C VAL A 12 1.47 1.52 22.01
N SER A 13 0.67 1.02 21.09
CA SER A 13 -0.05 -0.24 21.28
C SER A 13 0.92 -1.41 21.39
N PRO A 14 0.64 -2.38 22.27
CA PRO A 14 1.45 -3.57 22.38
C PRO A 14 1.46 -4.33 21.04
N PRO A 15 2.59 -4.97 20.67
CA PRO A 15 2.67 -5.79 19.47
C PRO A 15 1.57 -6.87 19.47
N GLY A 16 0.82 -6.95 18.38
CA GLY A 16 -0.28 -7.90 18.23
C GLY A 16 -1.63 -7.45 18.78
N ALA A 17 -1.79 -6.20 19.20
CA ALA A 17 -3.11 -5.63 19.49
C ALA A 17 -4.03 -5.76 18.25
N LYS A 18 -5.30 -6.12 18.50
CA LYS A 18 -6.30 -6.26 17.42
C LYS A 18 -7.28 -5.08 17.48
N PRO A 19 -7.85 -4.68 16.33
CA PRO A 19 -8.90 -3.67 16.33
C PRO A 19 -10.12 -4.20 17.09
N THR A 20 -10.92 -3.29 17.63
CA THR A 20 -12.13 -3.66 18.38
C THR A 20 -13.25 -4.01 17.42
N LEU A 21 -13.80 -5.21 17.55
CA LEU A 21 -15.03 -5.60 16.83
C LEU A 21 -16.23 -4.84 17.43
N ILE A 22 -16.92 -4.05 16.59
CA ILE A 22 -18.07 -3.25 16.99
C ILE A 22 -19.38 -3.94 16.61
N ASP A 23 -19.42 -4.53 15.42
CA ASP A 23 -20.60 -5.20 14.89
C ASP A 23 -20.18 -6.51 14.21
N ALA A 24 -20.60 -7.61 14.79
CA ALA A 24 -20.29 -8.95 14.30
C ALA A 24 -21.07 -9.29 13.01
N ALA A 25 -22.28 -8.77 12.84
CA ALA A 25 -23.12 -9.08 11.67
C ALA A 25 -22.53 -8.51 10.38
N THR A 26 -21.96 -7.32 10.46
CA THR A 26 -21.30 -6.63 9.34
C THR A 26 -19.80 -6.77 9.35
N GLN A 27 -19.25 -7.43 10.36
CA GLN A 27 -17.79 -7.50 10.60
C GLN A 27 -17.15 -6.10 10.60
N THR A 28 -17.75 -5.19 11.37
CA THR A 28 -17.26 -3.82 11.49
C THR A 28 -16.27 -3.74 12.66
N TYR A 29 -15.09 -3.22 12.37
CA TYR A 29 -14.01 -3.05 13.33
C TYR A 29 -13.65 -1.58 13.49
N HIS A 30 -13.31 -1.21 14.72
CA HIS A 30 -12.74 0.08 15.06
C HIS A 30 -11.22 -0.03 15.13
N PHE A 31 -10.54 0.68 14.25
CA PHE A 31 -9.09 0.78 14.17
C PHE A 31 -8.58 2.02 14.93
N HIS A 32 -7.31 2.03 15.22
CA HIS A 32 -6.65 3.19 15.81
C HIS A 32 -6.87 4.45 14.93
N GLY A 33 -6.93 5.62 15.59
CA GLY A 33 -7.22 6.88 14.88
C GLY A 33 -8.70 7.14 14.59
N GLY A 34 -9.61 6.32 15.16
CA GLY A 34 -11.05 6.54 15.03
C GLY A 34 -11.63 6.13 13.68
N ILE A 35 -10.93 5.26 12.95
CA ILE A 35 -11.37 4.77 11.65
C ILE A 35 -12.15 3.46 11.85
N CYS A 36 -13.35 3.37 11.26
CA CYS A 36 -14.11 2.14 11.22
C CYS A 36 -14.10 1.52 9.82
N ARG A 37 -13.91 0.20 9.77
CA ARG A 37 -13.91 -0.57 8.52
C ARG A 37 -14.85 -1.76 8.62
N GLN A 38 -15.64 -1.95 7.57
CA GLN A 38 -16.60 -3.03 7.42
C GLN A 38 -16.03 -4.11 6.50
N LEU A 39 -15.56 -5.23 7.07
CA LEU A 39 -14.86 -6.26 6.29
C LEU A 39 -15.79 -7.04 5.36
N SER A 40 -17.09 -7.11 5.67
CA SER A 40 -18.08 -7.70 4.76
C SER A 40 -18.22 -6.93 3.42
N LYS A 41 -17.59 -5.75 3.29
CA LYS A 41 -17.52 -4.97 2.05
C LYS A 41 -16.26 -5.26 1.23
N VAL A 42 -15.38 -6.14 1.71
CA VAL A 42 -14.27 -6.62 0.88
C VAL A 42 -14.86 -7.47 -0.25
N ALA A 43 -14.61 -7.05 -1.47
CA ALA A 43 -15.19 -7.63 -2.67
C ALA A 43 -14.13 -8.01 -3.69
N PRO A 44 -14.36 -9.02 -4.53
CA PRO A 44 -13.44 -9.37 -5.61
C PRO A 44 -13.05 -8.13 -6.47
N PRO A 45 -11.81 -8.06 -6.91
CA PRO A 45 -10.77 -9.08 -6.82
C PRO A 45 -10.05 -9.16 -5.46
N TRP A 46 -10.39 -8.30 -4.49
CA TRP A 46 -9.75 -8.21 -3.20
C TRP A 46 -10.27 -9.27 -2.23
N ARG A 47 -9.38 -9.76 -1.40
CA ARG A 47 -9.66 -10.60 -0.23
C ARG A 47 -8.82 -10.12 0.94
N ILE A 48 -9.20 -10.48 2.15
CA ILE A 48 -8.38 -10.25 3.34
C ILE A 48 -7.06 -10.99 3.12
N GLY A 49 -5.96 -10.29 3.30
CA GLY A 49 -4.62 -10.84 3.13
C GLY A 49 -4.40 -12.05 4.04
N GLU A 50 -3.51 -12.95 3.63
CA GLU A 50 -3.09 -14.05 4.47
C GLU A 50 -2.13 -13.52 5.55
N GLU A 51 -2.11 -14.19 6.71
CA GLU A 51 -1.10 -13.91 7.72
C GLU A 51 0.26 -14.37 7.19
N PHE A 52 1.11 -13.42 6.84
CA PHE A 52 2.51 -13.70 6.52
C PHE A 52 3.35 -13.69 7.80
N PRO A 53 4.53 -14.34 7.82
CA PRO A 53 5.36 -14.42 9.02
C PRO A 53 5.68 -13.10 9.71
N HIS A 54 5.49 -11.98 9.02
CA HIS A 54 5.82 -10.64 9.51
C HIS A 54 4.65 -9.63 9.43
N HIS A 55 3.46 -10.04 8.92
CA HIS A 55 2.30 -9.17 8.80
C HIS A 55 1.04 -9.92 9.24
N VAL A 56 0.31 -9.32 10.14
CA VAL A 56 -1.04 -9.76 10.51
C VAL A 56 -2.01 -9.14 9.53
N ALA A 57 -2.92 -9.95 8.96
CA ALA A 57 -3.91 -9.45 7.99
C ALA A 57 -4.77 -8.31 8.54
N ILE A 58 -5.01 -8.34 9.85
CA ILE A 58 -5.76 -7.32 10.57
C ILE A 58 -5.02 -7.06 11.88
N ASP A 59 -4.40 -5.91 12.00
CA ASP A 59 -3.82 -5.43 13.25
C ASP A 59 -4.56 -4.17 13.75
N TYR A 60 -4.10 -3.64 14.87
CA TYR A 60 -4.72 -2.47 15.52
C TYR A 60 -4.77 -1.22 14.64
N GLN A 61 -3.83 -1.06 13.73
CA GLN A 61 -3.69 0.12 12.88
C GLN A 61 -4.05 -0.14 11.43
N THR A 62 -3.85 -1.35 10.93
CA THR A 62 -3.86 -1.65 9.51
C THR A 62 -4.76 -2.81 9.14
N LEU A 63 -5.29 -2.75 7.93
CA LEU A 63 -6.02 -3.81 7.24
C LEU A 63 -5.26 -4.18 5.97
N SER A 64 -4.76 -5.41 5.89
CA SER A 64 -4.14 -5.96 4.71
C SER A 64 -5.14 -6.64 3.81
N LEU A 65 -5.14 -6.26 2.53
CA LEU A 65 -5.90 -6.90 1.47
C LEU A 65 -4.97 -7.37 0.37
N ALA A 66 -5.35 -8.42 -0.32
CA ALA A 66 -4.60 -8.96 -1.45
C ALA A 66 -5.51 -9.25 -2.64
N ALA A 67 -4.98 -9.11 -3.84
CA ALA A 67 -5.64 -9.49 -5.08
C ALA A 67 -4.65 -10.22 -6.00
N ASP A 68 -5.12 -11.25 -6.71
CA ASP A 68 -4.30 -11.91 -7.73
C ASP A 68 -4.04 -10.94 -8.89
N VAL A 69 -2.78 -10.83 -9.34
CA VAL A 69 -2.40 -9.94 -10.44
C VAL A 69 -3.16 -10.25 -11.73
N LYS A 70 -3.57 -11.51 -11.94
CA LYS A 70 -4.36 -11.93 -13.11
C LYS A 70 -5.73 -11.25 -13.15
N ALA A 71 -6.27 -10.85 -12.00
CA ALA A 71 -7.54 -10.12 -11.94
C ALA A 71 -7.46 -8.75 -12.64
N PHE A 72 -6.24 -8.22 -12.79
CA PHE A 72 -5.95 -6.97 -13.52
C PHE A 72 -5.41 -7.24 -14.93
N GLY A 73 -5.43 -8.51 -15.41
CA GLY A 73 -4.85 -8.86 -16.70
C GLY A 73 -3.32 -8.80 -16.74
N ILE A 74 -2.68 -8.79 -15.58
CA ILE A 74 -1.23 -8.84 -15.46
C ILE A 74 -0.80 -10.30 -15.55
N VAL A 75 0.12 -10.59 -16.46
CA VAL A 75 0.72 -11.92 -16.57
C VAL A 75 1.96 -11.94 -15.66
N PRO A 76 2.03 -12.85 -14.69
CA PRO A 76 3.22 -12.99 -13.85
C PRO A 76 4.46 -13.21 -14.72
N GLY A 77 5.49 -12.41 -14.48
CA GLY A 77 6.75 -12.53 -15.23
C GLY A 77 7.44 -13.87 -14.95
N LEU A 78 8.18 -14.36 -15.93
CA LEU A 78 9.06 -15.50 -15.77
C LEU A 78 10.47 -15.03 -15.45
N MET A 79 11.20 -15.80 -14.65
CA MET A 79 12.66 -15.60 -14.50
C MET A 79 13.34 -15.81 -15.86
N PRO A 80 14.50 -15.20 -16.12
CA PRO A 80 15.28 -15.47 -17.33
C PRO A 80 15.57 -16.95 -17.57
N SER A 81 15.57 -17.77 -16.51
CA SER A 81 15.66 -19.22 -16.57
C SER A 81 14.40 -19.92 -17.10
N GLY A 82 13.33 -19.19 -17.39
CA GLY A 82 12.02 -19.76 -17.76
C GLY A 82 11.21 -20.32 -16.57
N ASN A 83 11.76 -20.30 -15.37
CA ASN A 83 11.03 -20.71 -14.18
C ASN A 83 10.05 -19.62 -13.76
N PRO A 84 8.83 -19.99 -13.29
CA PRO A 84 7.96 -19.00 -12.67
C PRO A 84 8.70 -18.38 -11.48
N ARG A 85 8.65 -17.07 -11.40
CA ARG A 85 9.24 -16.35 -10.28
C ARG A 85 8.52 -16.74 -9.01
N SER A 86 9.08 -17.70 -8.30
CA SER A 86 8.68 -18.01 -6.93
C SER A 86 9.26 -16.93 -6.03
N GLY A 87 8.53 -15.86 -5.86
CA GLY A 87 8.99 -14.79 -4.99
C GLY A 87 7.80 -13.98 -4.51
N TRP A 88 7.87 -13.58 -3.31
CA TRP A 88 6.94 -12.71 -2.62
C TRP A 88 6.41 -11.60 -3.54
N GLY A 89 5.09 -11.57 -3.71
CA GLY A 89 4.37 -10.45 -4.27
C GLY A 89 4.45 -10.27 -5.79
N GLN A 90 4.87 -11.28 -6.55
CA GLN A 90 4.82 -11.20 -8.01
C GLN A 90 3.49 -11.64 -8.59
N ASP A 91 2.78 -12.52 -7.87
CA ASP A 91 1.49 -13.05 -8.28
C ASP A 91 0.31 -12.32 -7.62
N ILE A 92 0.59 -11.43 -6.69
CA ILE A 92 -0.42 -10.68 -5.97
C ILE A 92 -0.08 -9.18 -5.92
N VAL A 93 -1.12 -8.36 -5.90
CA VAL A 93 -1.05 -6.99 -5.44
C VAL A 93 -1.47 -7.00 -3.97
N GLU A 94 -0.58 -6.57 -3.10
CA GLU A 94 -0.89 -6.35 -1.69
C GLU A 94 -1.24 -4.89 -1.45
N MET A 95 -2.24 -4.65 -0.62
CA MET A 95 -2.64 -3.33 -0.17
C MET A 95 -2.77 -3.32 1.35
N ILE A 96 -2.15 -2.35 1.99
CA ILE A 96 -2.27 -2.11 3.43
C ILE A 96 -2.95 -0.77 3.63
N LEU A 97 -4.14 -0.79 4.22
CA LEU A 97 -4.88 0.41 4.61
C LEU A 97 -4.52 0.77 6.04
N GLY A 98 -3.98 1.94 6.25
CA GLY A 98 -3.55 2.39 7.57
C GLY A 98 -3.29 3.89 7.65
N PRO A 99 -2.80 4.36 8.81
CA PRO A 99 -2.40 5.74 8.96
C PRO A 99 -1.20 6.06 8.08
N SER A 100 -1.13 7.29 7.60
CA SER A 100 0.07 7.81 6.95
C SER A 100 1.21 7.90 7.97
N VAL A 101 2.35 7.32 7.63
CA VAL A 101 3.57 7.35 8.45
C VAL A 101 4.68 7.95 7.60
N LEU A 102 4.63 9.26 7.35
CA LEU A 102 5.60 9.99 6.52
C LEU A 102 7.07 9.87 6.99
N ASN A 103 7.31 9.08 8.03
CA ASN A 103 8.66 8.69 8.44
C ASN A 103 9.24 7.55 7.58
N ASP A 104 8.41 6.76 6.90
CA ASP A 104 8.89 5.85 5.87
C ASP A 104 9.39 6.67 4.68
N TRP A 105 10.66 6.46 4.33
CA TRP A 105 11.30 7.23 3.27
C TRP A 105 10.64 7.03 1.90
N ARG A 106 10.04 5.86 1.64
CA ARG A 106 9.34 5.57 0.37
C ARG A 106 8.02 6.32 0.29
N GLU A 107 7.28 6.36 1.40
CA GLU A 107 6.04 7.11 1.50
C GLU A 107 6.31 8.61 1.36
N LYS A 108 7.32 9.12 2.06
CA LYS A 108 7.75 10.51 1.94
C LYS A 108 8.15 10.86 0.51
N PHE A 109 8.91 10.00 -0.14
CA PHE A 109 9.33 10.18 -1.52
C PHE A 109 8.15 10.19 -2.50
N ALA A 110 7.17 9.29 -2.28
CA ALA A 110 5.94 9.28 -3.05
C ALA A 110 5.11 10.55 -2.81
N TRP A 111 5.03 11.02 -1.58
CA TRP A 111 4.37 12.28 -1.22
C TRP A 111 4.99 13.46 -1.98
N GLU A 112 6.29 13.63 -1.90
CA GLU A 112 7.01 14.68 -2.61
C GLU A 112 6.76 14.63 -4.13
N ALA A 113 6.78 13.44 -4.70
CA ALA A 113 6.54 13.25 -6.13
C ALA A 113 5.12 13.67 -6.57
N VAL A 114 4.13 13.49 -5.69
CA VAL A 114 2.72 13.81 -5.97
C VAL A 114 2.42 15.28 -5.71
N PHE A 115 2.84 15.80 -4.56
CA PHE A 115 2.39 17.11 -4.08
C PHE A 115 3.41 18.22 -4.24
N GLU A 116 4.69 17.93 -4.12
CA GLU A 116 5.76 18.94 -4.17
C GLU A 116 6.45 19.00 -5.54
N GLN A 117 6.46 17.90 -6.28
CA GLN A 117 7.10 17.77 -7.60
C GLN A 117 8.53 18.33 -7.63
N PRO A 118 9.44 17.80 -6.82
CA PRO A 118 10.77 18.36 -6.64
C PRO A 118 11.57 18.42 -7.97
N ALA A 119 12.41 19.43 -8.10
CA ALA A 119 13.17 19.71 -9.32
C ALA A 119 14.14 18.57 -9.73
N TRP A 120 14.60 17.74 -8.78
CA TRP A 120 15.46 16.58 -9.06
C TRP A 120 14.75 15.51 -9.90
N ALA A 121 13.43 15.50 -9.87
CA ALA A 121 12.61 14.56 -10.57
C ALA A 121 12.39 15.05 -12.02
N GLN A 122 13.39 14.95 -12.86
CA GLN A 122 13.24 15.30 -14.28
C GLN A 122 12.26 14.35 -14.96
N LYS A 123 11.35 14.93 -15.76
CA LYS A 123 10.44 14.17 -16.61
C LYS A 123 11.26 13.34 -17.59
N THR A 124 11.17 12.02 -17.49
CA THR A 124 11.75 11.16 -18.52
C THR A 124 10.73 10.97 -19.64
N PRO A 125 11.13 11.16 -20.91
CA PRO A 125 10.26 10.80 -22.01
C PRO A 125 10.08 9.29 -22.06
N SER A 126 8.83 8.86 -22.15
CA SER A 126 8.37 7.54 -22.57
C SER A 126 8.91 6.31 -21.81
N TYR A 127 8.50 6.11 -20.57
CA TYR A 127 8.26 4.73 -20.16
C TYR A 127 6.84 4.35 -20.55
N LYS A 128 6.66 3.12 -21.11
CA LYS A 128 5.40 2.56 -21.56
C LYS A 128 4.48 2.13 -20.38
N PHE A 129 4.52 2.89 -19.31
CA PHE A 129 3.60 2.75 -18.19
C PHE A 129 2.31 3.50 -18.50
N SER A 130 1.31 3.34 -17.67
CA SER A 130 0.04 4.03 -17.83
C SER A 130 0.22 5.51 -18.21
N GLU A 131 -0.43 5.97 -19.27
CA GLU A 131 -0.33 7.35 -19.77
C GLU A 131 -0.80 8.41 -18.77
N SER A 132 -1.57 7.99 -17.74
CA SER A 132 -2.06 8.86 -16.69
C SER A 132 -1.00 9.20 -15.63
N PHE A 133 0.16 8.52 -15.66
CA PHE A 133 1.25 8.73 -14.70
C PHE A 133 2.42 9.50 -15.31
N VAL A 134 2.97 10.41 -14.52
CA VAL A 134 4.23 11.09 -14.84
C VAL A 134 5.37 10.24 -14.30
N SER A 135 6.27 9.83 -15.19
CA SER A 135 7.46 9.07 -14.84
C SER A 135 8.66 9.99 -14.63
N ARG A 136 9.46 9.67 -13.62
CA ARG A 136 10.73 10.33 -13.31
C ARG A 136 11.76 9.27 -12.93
N THR A 137 13.03 9.53 -13.19
CA THR A 137 14.10 8.61 -12.81
C THR A 137 15.23 9.35 -12.12
N ASP A 138 15.81 8.70 -11.12
CA ASP A 138 17.04 9.13 -10.49
C ASP A 138 18.21 8.39 -11.14
N ASN A 139 18.87 9.04 -12.10
CA ASN A 139 20.06 8.53 -12.78
C ASN A 139 19.96 7.07 -13.29
N GLY A 140 18.75 6.59 -13.56
CA GLY A 140 18.52 5.22 -14.04
C GLY A 140 18.52 4.15 -12.95
N LYS A 141 18.63 4.52 -11.68
CA LYS A 141 18.64 3.58 -10.55
C LYS A 141 17.27 3.31 -9.97
N SER A 142 16.39 4.30 -10.05
CA SER A 142 15.02 4.18 -9.60
C SER A 142 14.06 4.87 -10.55
N ILE A 143 12.82 4.43 -10.52
CA ILE A 143 11.72 5.07 -11.22
C ILE A 143 10.69 5.50 -10.18
N VAL A 144 10.22 6.73 -10.33
CA VAL A 144 9.09 7.25 -9.59
C VAL A 144 7.98 7.57 -10.57
N LEU A 145 6.82 6.98 -10.35
CA LEU A 145 5.60 7.27 -11.08
C LEU A 145 4.68 8.06 -10.17
N SER A 146 4.09 9.13 -10.66
CA SER A 146 3.14 9.91 -9.87
C SER A 146 1.92 10.33 -10.69
N ASN A 147 0.78 10.36 -10.03
CA ASN A 147 -0.47 10.88 -10.55
C ASN A 147 -1.13 11.76 -9.48
N ALA A 148 -1.14 13.08 -9.71
CA ALA A 148 -1.68 14.04 -8.74
C ALA A 148 -3.21 13.96 -8.60
N GLU A 149 -3.93 13.60 -9.65
CA GLU A 149 -5.39 13.44 -9.62
C GLU A 149 -5.79 12.26 -8.74
N LEU A 150 -5.09 11.13 -8.90
CA LEU A 150 -5.29 9.94 -8.08
C LEU A 150 -4.57 10.01 -6.72
N LYS A 151 -3.81 11.08 -6.47
CA LYS A 151 -2.97 11.26 -5.28
C LYS A 151 -2.09 10.03 -5.03
N THR A 152 -1.42 9.57 -6.08
CA THR A 152 -0.67 8.31 -6.05
C THR A 152 0.77 8.54 -6.45
N GLY A 153 1.70 8.00 -5.67
CA GLY A 153 3.11 7.90 -5.98
C GLY A 153 3.57 6.44 -5.89
N VAL A 154 4.42 6.02 -6.83
CA VAL A 154 4.99 4.68 -6.87
C VAL A 154 6.50 4.79 -7.05
N TYR A 155 7.23 4.06 -6.23
CA TYR A 155 8.69 3.96 -6.28
C TYR A 155 9.10 2.54 -6.65
N CYS A 156 9.99 2.42 -7.64
CA CYS A 156 10.62 1.18 -8.04
C CYS A 156 12.13 1.34 -8.01
N ASP A 157 12.81 0.44 -7.34
CA ASP A 157 14.26 0.30 -7.44
C ASP A 157 14.58 -0.62 -8.62
N ILE A 158 15.37 -0.09 -9.57
CA ILE A 158 15.73 -0.79 -10.81
C ILE A 158 17.27 -0.86 -11.01
N GLU A 159 18.02 -0.62 -9.93
CA GLU A 159 19.47 -0.50 -9.99
C GLU A 159 20.17 -1.76 -10.53
N ASP A 160 19.56 -2.92 -10.36
CA ASP A 160 20.13 -4.20 -10.81
C ASP A 160 19.10 -5.01 -11.64
N PRO A 161 18.91 -4.63 -12.91
CA PRO A 161 17.96 -5.32 -13.79
C PRO A 161 18.40 -6.74 -14.18
N GLU A 162 19.68 -7.10 -14.03
CA GLU A 162 20.18 -8.44 -14.33
C GLU A 162 19.81 -9.41 -13.20
N THR A 163 20.00 -9.00 -11.95
CA THR A 163 19.66 -9.79 -10.77
C THR A 163 18.16 -9.73 -10.47
N TRP A 164 17.53 -8.55 -10.66
CA TRP A 164 16.13 -8.31 -10.35
C TRP A 164 15.37 -7.76 -11.57
N PRO A 165 15.18 -8.56 -12.63
CA PRO A 165 14.56 -8.07 -13.88
C PRO A 165 13.09 -7.63 -13.72
N ASN A 166 12.44 -7.98 -12.62
CA ASN A 166 11.08 -7.54 -12.30
C ASN A 166 10.98 -7.17 -10.81
N PRO A 167 11.57 -6.03 -10.41
CA PRO A 167 11.59 -5.61 -9.03
C PRO A 167 10.18 -5.34 -8.51
N ARG A 168 10.05 -5.35 -7.19
CA ARG A 168 8.84 -4.91 -6.51
C ARG A 168 8.81 -3.39 -6.46
N CYS A 169 7.67 -2.83 -6.81
CA CYS A 169 7.39 -1.42 -6.70
C CYS A 169 6.51 -1.15 -5.49
N HIS A 170 6.84 -0.13 -4.74
CA HIS A 170 6.07 0.32 -3.57
C HIS A 170 5.26 1.53 -3.95
N GLY A 171 3.94 1.41 -3.85
CA GLY A 171 3.01 2.47 -4.17
C GLY A 171 2.27 2.96 -2.94
N PHE A 172 1.83 4.21 -3.01
CA PHE A 172 1.07 4.86 -1.96
C PHE A 172 -0.06 5.66 -2.60
N VAL A 173 -1.28 5.40 -2.16
CA VAL A 173 -2.45 6.22 -2.49
C VAL A 173 -2.79 7.01 -1.25
N PHE A 174 -2.65 8.32 -1.32
CA PHE A 174 -2.99 9.23 -0.23
C PHE A 174 -4.51 9.45 -0.24
N LEU A 175 -5.17 8.75 0.67
CA LEU A 175 -6.62 8.82 0.88
C LEU A 175 -6.99 10.09 1.66
N GLU A 176 -8.12 10.12 2.32
CA GLU A 176 -8.52 11.27 3.13
C GLU A 176 -7.83 11.27 4.49
N ALA A 177 -7.52 12.47 5.01
CA ALA A 177 -7.10 12.75 6.39
C ALA A 177 -6.16 11.71 7.00
N ASP A 178 -4.89 11.76 6.72
CA ASP A 178 -3.84 10.93 7.32
C ASP A 178 -3.95 9.41 7.07
N GLU A 179 -4.85 9.01 6.17
CA GLU A 179 -4.99 7.62 5.75
C GLU A 179 -4.30 7.36 4.42
N VAL A 180 -3.55 6.29 4.35
CA VAL A 180 -2.86 5.85 3.15
C VAL A 180 -3.22 4.40 2.82
N ALA A 181 -3.31 4.10 1.53
CA ALA A 181 -3.24 2.73 1.03
C ALA A 181 -1.82 2.51 0.49
N ALA A 182 -0.97 1.88 1.29
CA ALA A 182 0.32 1.41 0.80
C ALA A 182 0.09 0.12 0.00
N PHE A 183 0.74 -0.02 -1.15
CA PHE A 183 0.60 -1.24 -1.95
C PHE A 183 1.92 -1.68 -2.56
N VAL A 184 1.99 -2.93 -2.91
CA VAL A 184 3.14 -3.51 -3.62
C VAL A 184 2.65 -4.15 -4.90
N ILE A 185 3.35 -3.86 -5.98
CA ILE A 185 3.10 -4.39 -7.32
C ILE A 185 4.43 -4.74 -7.98
N SER A 186 4.45 -5.75 -8.84
CA SER A 186 5.63 -6.06 -9.64
C SER A 186 5.86 -4.98 -10.72
N TYR A 187 7.09 -4.81 -11.14
CA TYR A 187 7.46 -3.86 -12.20
C TYR A 187 6.67 -4.10 -13.50
N ASP A 188 6.50 -5.37 -13.92
CA ASP A 188 5.70 -5.74 -15.08
C ASP A 188 4.22 -5.34 -14.92
N GLY A 189 3.74 -5.25 -13.69
CA GLY A 189 2.37 -4.84 -13.38
C GLY A 189 2.11 -3.34 -13.57
N LEU A 190 3.16 -2.53 -13.70
CA LEU A 190 3.02 -1.08 -13.85
C LEU A 190 2.27 -0.67 -15.13
N ILE A 191 2.22 -1.54 -16.14
CA ILE A 191 1.41 -1.32 -17.34
C ILE A 191 -0.09 -1.22 -17.03
N LYS A 192 -0.51 -1.81 -15.90
CA LYS A 192 -1.89 -1.80 -15.39
C LYS A 192 -2.08 -0.92 -14.16
N LEU A 193 -1.12 -0.06 -13.88
CA LEU A 193 -1.08 0.73 -12.65
C LEU A 193 -2.36 1.56 -12.45
N ASP A 194 -2.90 2.16 -13.50
CA ASP A 194 -4.13 2.96 -13.41
C ASP A 194 -5.33 2.12 -12.95
N GLU A 195 -5.49 0.93 -13.52
CA GLU A 195 -6.56 -0.01 -13.16
C GLU A 195 -6.42 -0.49 -11.70
N VAL A 196 -5.20 -0.85 -11.31
CA VAL A 196 -4.88 -1.29 -9.96
C VAL A 196 -5.16 -0.18 -8.95
N VAL A 197 -4.67 1.03 -9.19
CA VAL A 197 -4.86 2.17 -8.28
C VAL A 197 -6.33 2.54 -8.13
N ARG A 198 -7.09 2.58 -9.24
CA ARG A 198 -8.54 2.84 -9.16
C ARG A 198 -9.27 1.77 -8.37
N SER A 199 -8.89 0.50 -8.53
CA SER A 199 -9.44 -0.61 -7.74
C SER A 199 -9.09 -0.49 -6.25
N ILE A 200 -7.85 -0.09 -5.92
CA ILE A 200 -7.42 0.20 -4.54
C ILE A 200 -8.31 1.30 -3.93
N ILE A 201 -8.46 2.42 -4.62
CA ILE A 201 -9.27 3.57 -4.15
C ILE A 201 -10.72 3.13 -3.92
N GLN A 202 -11.29 2.40 -4.87
CA GLN A 202 -12.65 1.90 -4.77
C GLN A 202 -12.83 0.99 -3.55
N GLN A 203 -11.93 0.03 -3.37
CA GLN A 203 -12.00 -0.92 -2.27
C GLN A 203 -11.76 -0.24 -0.91
N ALA A 204 -10.79 0.66 -0.81
CA ALA A 204 -10.52 1.42 0.40
C ALA A 204 -11.75 2.23 0.85
N ARG A 205 -12.42 2.88 -0.10
CA ARG A 205 -13.67 3.62 0.16
C ARG A 205 -14.83 2.69 0.54
N ALA A 206 -14.94 1.54 -0.10
CA ALA A 206 -16.03 0.59 0.17
C ALA A 206 -15.97 0.03 1.59
N VAL A 207 -14.77 -0.28 2.09
CA VAL A 207 -14.63 -0.84 3.45
C VAL A 207 -14.72 0.23 4.54
N ARG A 208 -14.47 1.50 4.23
CA ARG A 208 -14.56 2.59 5.19
C ARG A 208 -16.00 2.85 5.57
N THR A 209 -16.28 3.01 6.86
CA THR A 209 -17.62 3.32 7.37
C THR A 209 -17.54 4.30 8.53
N THR A 210 -18.65 4.95 8.83
CA THR A 210 -18.75 5.82 9.99
C THR A 210 -18.77 4.98 11.27
N CYS A 211 -17.94 5.34 12.23
CA CYS A 211 -17.99 4.70 13.53
C CYS A 211 -19.33 5.02 14.23
N PRO A 212 -19.99 4.01 14.83
CA PRO A 212 -21.18 4.24 15.62
C PRO A 212 -20.90 5.22 16.77
N THR A 213 -21.79 6.16 16.98
CA THR A 213 -21.71 7.12 18.09
C THR A 213 -21.68 6.38 19.43
N GLY A 214 -20.61 6.56 20.20
CA GLY A 214 -20.45 5.91 21.51
C GLY A 214 -19.45 4.74 21.54
N SER A 215 -18.89 4.32 20.41
CA SER A 215 -17.76 3.41 20.41
C SER A 215 -16.54 4.17 20.97
N LYS A 216 -16.12 3.82 22.20
CA LYS A 216 -14.85 4.34 22.72
C LYS A 216 -13.73 3.83 21.83
N ALA A 217 -12.85 4.74 21.43
CA ALA A 217 -11.57 4.33 20.86
C ALA A 217 -10.87 3.39 21.82
N PRO A 218 -10.26 2.31 21.31
CA PRO A 218 -9.47 1.40 22.14
C PRO A 218 -8.28 2.10 22.78
#